data_d0bccbc1c26e906dc6b3ae9e1a4778c3
#
_entry.id   d0bccbc1c26e906dc6b3ae9e1a4778c3
#
_cell.length_a   1.000
_cell.length_b   1.000
_cell.length_c   1.000
_cell.angle_alpha   90.00
_cell.angle_beta   90.00
_cell.angle_gamma   90.00
#
_symmetry.space_group_name_H-M   'P 1'
#
loop_
_entity.id
_entity.type
_entity.pdbx_description
1 polymer ?
#
loop_
_entity_poly.entity_id
_entity_poly.type
_entity_poly.pdbx_seq_one_letter_code
_entity_poly.pdbx_strand_id
1 'polypeptide(L)'
;MVSSHDFVDDKRNKNIKIYINGKFYKRKDAKISVFDSSTMLGDGIWDSLRYHNNNFIFLKEHLDRLYKDAKLIDLKIHLTRKKLSEALIKTIQINKMKTDVHLRIIVSRGIKSTPYQSPKVTISKPTIIIIPEYKKPDVKAYKKGFKLVTVKTIRGAN
;
A
#
# COMPACT_ATOMS: atom_id res chain seq x y z
N MET A 1 14.31 -0.23 23.99
CA MET A 1 14.10 0.93 23.10
C MET A 1 12.74 0.73 22.46
N VAL A 2 11.84 1.72 22.42
CA VAL A 2 10.54 1.58 21.75
C VAL A 2 10.73 2.10 20.31
N SER A 3 10.41 1.28 19.31
CA SER A 3 10.44 1.65 17.90
C SER A 3 9.03 1.83 17.36
N SER A 4 8.81 2.84 16.52
CA SER A 4 7.54 3.01 15.80
C SER A 4 7.25 1.88 14.80
N HIS A 5 8.25 1.05 14.53
CA HIS A 5 8.22 -0.06 13.59
C HIS A 5 8.31 -1.44 14.25
N ASP A 6 8.17 -1.49 15.59
CA ASP A 6 8.13 -2.78 16.27
C ASP A 6 6.99 -3.64 15.70
N PHE A 7 7.35 -4.83 15.27
CA PHE A 7 6.38 -5.78 14.74
C PHE A 7 5.63 -6.44 15.91
N VAL A 8 4.32 -6.34 15.86
CA VAL A 8 3.42 -7.06 16.77
C VAL A 8 2.57 -8.00 15.93
N ASP A 9 2.71 -9.30 16.16
CA ASP A 9 1.90 -10.29 15.44
C ASP A 9 0.43 -10.17 15.88
N ASP A 10 -0.45 -10.06 14.89
CA ASP A 10 -1.88 -10.10 15.11
C ASP A 10 -2.47 -11.31 14.36
N LYS A 11 -2.89 -12.32 15.12
CA LYS A 11 -3.41 -13.58 14.57
C LYS A 11 -4.56 -13.39 13.57
N ARG A 12 -5.30 -12.27 13.66
CA ARG A 12 -6.37 -11.93 12.72
C ARG A 12 -5.85 -11.72 11.30
N ASN A 13 -4.58 -11.31 11.14
CA ASN A 13 -3.96 -11.09 9.84
C ASN A 13 -3.64 -12.38 9.07
N LYS A 14 -3.71 -13.54 9.71
CA LYS A 14 -3.43 -14.83 9.07
C LYS A 14 -4.39 -15.15 7.91
N ASN A 15 -5.66 -14.76 8.07
CA ASN A 15 -6.74 -15.15 7.15
C ASN A 15 -7.31 -13.97 6.34
N ILE A 16 -6.62 -12.84 6.27
CA ILE A 16 -7.06 -11.69 5.48
C ILE A 16 -7.14 -12.00 3.99
N LYS A 17 -8.05 -11.30 3.32
CA LYS A 17 -8.16 -11.28 1.86
C LYS A 17 -7.52 -10.01 1.31
N ILE A 18 -6.67 -10.17 0.32
CA ILE A 18 -5.91 -9.12 -0.36
C ILE A 18 -6.56 -8.87 -1.71
N TYR A 19 -6.76 -7.61 -2.07
CA TYR A 19 -7.23 -7.20 -3.38
C TYR A 19 -6.05 -7.12 -4.35
N ILE A 20 -6.20 -7.73 -5.53
CA ILE A 20 -5.28 -7.59 -6.66
C ILE A 20 -6.11 -7.45 -7.94
N ASN A 21 -6.03 -6.32 -8.62
CA ASN A 21 -6.64 -6.07 -9.94
C ASN A 21 -8.10 -6.50 -10.06
N GLY A 22 -8.95 -6.15 -9.09
CA GLY A 22 -10.39 -6.45 -9.11
C GLY A 22 -10.79 -7.77 -8.44
N LYS A 23 -9.84 -8.62 -8.05
CA LYS A 23 -10.08 -9.91 -7.40
C LYS A 23 -9.56 -9.94 -5.97
N PHE A 24 -10.14 -10.82 -5.15
CA PHE A 24 -9.73 -11.03 -3.76
C PHE A 24 -9.12 -12.40 -3.59
N TYR A 25 -7.94 -12.44 -3.00
CA TYR A 25 -7.18 -13.67 -2.74
C TYR A 25 -6.95 -13.84 -1.25
N LYS A 26 -6.93 -15.08 -0.75
CA LYS A 26 -6.42 -15.35 0.60
C LYS A 26 -4.96 -14.95 0.68
N ARG A 27 -4.48 -14.51 1.85
CA ARG A 27 -3.09 -14.06 2.04
C ARG A 27 -2.05 -15.02 1.44
N LYS A 28 -2.21 -16.33 1.64
CA LYS A 28 -1.28 -17.35 1.12
C LYS A 28 -1.27 -17.48 -0.41
N ASP A 29 -2.38 -17.09 -1.05
CA ASP A 29 -2.60 -17.25 -2.49
C ASP A 29 -2.43 -15.92 -3.26
N ALA A 30 -2.22 -14.80 -2.55
CA ALA A 30 -2.00 -13.48 -3.13
C ALA A 30 -0.58 -13.40 -3.71
N LYS A 31 -0.47 -13.55 -5.03
CA LYS A 31 0.79 -13.57 -5.77
C LYS A 31 0.75 -12.58 -6.92
N ILE A 32 1.90 -12.04 -7.29
CA ILE A 32 2.12 -11.25 -8.49
C ILE A 32 3.21 -11.89 -9.34
N SER A 33 3.29 -11.49 -10.61
CA SER A 33 4.34 -11.96 -11.51
C SER A 33 5.70 -11.46 -11.05
N VAL A 34 6.74 -12.28 -11.21
CA VAL A 34 8.15 -11.83 -11.06
C VAL A 34 8.52 -10.78 -12.11
N PHE A 35 7.79 -10.73 -13.23
CA PHE A 35 7.94 -9.71 -14.28
C PHE A 35 7.13 -8.43 -14.00
N ASP A 36 6.49 -8.30 -12.82
CA ASP A 36 5.89 -7.03 -12.43
C ASP A 36 6.97 -5.97 -12.23
N SER A 37 6.74 -4.77 -12.76
CA SER A 37 7.72 -3.67 -12.75
C SER A 37 8.16 -3.28 -11.34
N SER A 38 7.28 -3.39 -10.35
CA SER A 38 7.65 -3.13 -8.95
C SER A 38 8.60 -4.18 -8.39
N THR A 39 8.45 -5.43 -8.78
CA THR A 39 9.33 -6.52 -8.33
C THR A 39 10.71 -6.41 -8.95
N MET A 40 10.78 -6.13 -10.25
CA MET A 40 12.05 -6.08 -10.98
C MET A 40 12.83 -4.78 -10.79
N LEU A 41 12.14 -3.66 -10.72
CA LEU A 41 12.77 -2.33 -10.86
C LEU A 41 12.34 -1.33 -9.77
N GLY A 42 11.44 -1.71 -8.87
CA GLY A 42 10.84 -0.75 -7.94
C GLY A 42 9.95 0.30 -8.63
N ASP A 43 9.57 0.09 -9.91
CA ASP A 43 8.78 1.04 -10.70
C ASP A 43 7.31 0.98 -10.30
N GLY A 44 6.96 1.81 -9.37
CA GLY A 44 5.62 1.91 -8.80
C GLY A 44 5.55 2.92 -7.67
N ILE A 45 4.36 3.10 -7.15
CA ILE A 45 4.09 3.97 -6.00
C ILE A 45 3.28 3.21 -4.96
N TRP A 46 3.28 3.72 -3.76
CA TRP A 46 2.40 3.21 -2.71
C TRP A 46 1.94 4.31 -1.77
N ASP A 47 0.81 4.09 -1.15
CA ASP A 47 0.30 4.91 -0.06
C ASP A 47 -0.27 4.03 1.05
N SER A 48 -0.38 4.57 2.23
CA SER A 48 -0.97 3.89 3.38
C SER A 48 -1.96 4.79 4.08
N LEU A 49 -3.11 4.22 4.40
CA LEU A 49 -4.15 4.93 5.14
C LEU A 49 -4.69 4.05 6.28
N ARG A 50 -5.35 4.70 7.21
CA ARG A 50 -5.93 4.03 8.37
C ARG A 50 -7.45 3.95 8.25
N TYR A 51 -8.00 2.81 8.71
CA TYR A 51 -9.42 2.65 8.93
C TYR A 51 -9.66 2.39 10.42
N HIS A 52 -10.44 3.26 11.05
CA HIS A 52 -10.68 3.25 12.48
C HIS A 52 -12.13 3.63 12.78
N ASN A 53 -12.78 2.88 13.67
CA ASN A 53 -14.17 3.10 14.06
C ASN A 53 -15.11 3.27 12.85
N ASN A 54 -15.04 2.34 11.90
CA ASN A 54 -15.82 2.30 10.67
C ASN A 54 -15.60 3.49 9.71
N ASN A 55 -14.52 4.26 9.88
CA ASN A 55 -14.19 5.40 9.04
C ASN A 55 -12.77 5.31 8.47
N PHE A 56 -12.60 5.71 7.22
CA PHE A 56 -11.28 5.99 6.66
C PHE A 56 -10.79 7.34 7.16
N ILE A 57 -9.56 7.38 7.64
CA ILE A 57 -8.92 8.61 8.08
C ILE A 57 -8.24 9.27 6.87
N PHE A 58 -8.62 10.50 6.55
CA PHE A 58 -8.07 11.30 5.45
C PHE A 58 -8.06 10.60 4.07
N LEU A 59 -9.12 9.84 3.74
CA LEU A 59 -9.20 9.07 2.49
C LEU A 59 -8.96 9.94 1.25
N LYS A 60 -9.60 11.12 1.21
CA LYS A 60 -9.47 12.03 0.06
C LYS A 60 -8.02 12.48 -0.14
N GLU A 61 -7.38 12.92 0.92
CA GLU A 61 -6.00 13.43 0.92
C GLU A 61 -4.99 12.34 0.52
N HIS A 62 -5.17 11.12 1.03
CA HIS A 62 -4.36 9.96 0.63
C HIS A 62 -4.51 9.63 -0.85
N LEU A 63 -5.75 9.61 -1.37
CA LEU A 63 -5.97 9.35 -2.79
C LEU A 63 -5.44 10.49 -3.67
N ASP A 64 -5.63 11.75 -3.26
CA ASP A 64 -5.10 12.89 -4.01
C ASP A 64 -3.57 12.83 -4.11
N ARG A 65 -2.88 12.48 -3.01
CA ARG A 65 -1.43 12.26 -3.00
C ARG A 65 -1.05 11.11 -3.93
N LEU A 66 -1.68 9.93 -3.81
CA LEU A 66 -1.39 8.77 -4.65
C LEU A 66 -1.50 9.09 -6.14
N TYR A 67 -2.55 9.79 -6.56
CA TYR A 67 -2.73 10.17 -7.97
C TYR A 67 -1.77 11.27 -8.42
N LYS A 68 -1.38 12.18 -7.52
CA LYS A 68 -0.34 13.18 -7.79
C LYS A 68 1.01 12.51 -7.99
N ASP A 69 1.39 11.59 -7.10
CA ASP A 69 2.66 10.87 -7.18
C ASP A 69 2.72 9.98 -8.44
N ALA A 70 1.60 9.32 -8.80
CA ALA A 70 1.50 8.59 -10.06
C ALA A 70 1.80 9.48 -11.27
N LYS A 71 1.27 10.71 -11.28
CA LYS A 71 1.50 11.67 -12.36
C LYS A 71 2.98 12.09 -12.46
N LEU A 72 3.68 12.21 -11.32
CA LEU A 72 5.10 12.59 -11.29
C LEU A 72 6.02 11.57 -11.97
N ILE A 73 5.62 10.30 -12.00
CA ILE A 73 6.38 9.22 -12.65
C ILE A 73 5.70 8.73 -13.95
N ASP A 74 4.77 9.50 -14.52
CA ASP A 74 4.00 9.13 -15.71
C ASP A 74 3.33 7.75 -15.62
N LEU A 75 2.83 7.39 -14.43
CA LEU A 75 2.10 6.17 -14.19
C LEU A 75 0.59 6.45 -14.23
N LYS A 76 -0.11 5.93 -15.24
CA LYS A 76 -1.55 6.12 -15.38
C LYS A 76 -2.33 5.08 -14.60
N ILE A 77 -2.82 5.42 -13.40
CA ILE A 77 -3.74 4.56 -12.65
C ILE A 77 -5.04 4.39 -13.47
N HIS A 78 -5.37 3.13 -13.83
CA HIS A 78 -6.51 2.85 -14.72
C HIS A 78 -7.87 2.84 -14.00
N LEU A 79 -7.90 2.98 -12.68
CA LEU A 79 -9.11 3.21 -11.88
C LEU A 79 -9.29 4.72 -11.64
N THR A 80 -10.54 5.17 -11.58
CA THR A 80 -10.86 6.50 -11.04
C THR A 80 -10.73 6.50 -9.51
N ARG A 81 -10.58 7.68 -8.89
CA ARG A 81 -10.58 7.81 -7.41
C ARG A 81 -11.81 7.15 -6.79
N LYS A 82 -12.99 7.33 -7.40
CA LYS A 82 -14.24 6.69 -6.96
C LYS A 82 -14.12 5.17 -6.96
N LYS A 83 -13.68 4.58 -8.07
CA LYS A 83 -13.52 3.11 -8.18
C LYS A 83 -12.45 2.56 -7.22
N LEU A 84 -11.38 3.30 -6.98
CA LEU A 84 -10.38 2.89 -6.01
C LEU A 84 -10.91 2.98 -4.56
N SER A 85 -11.70 4.02 -4.25
CA SER A 85 -12.42 4.11 -2.96
C SER A 85 -13.38 2.94 -2.76
N GLU A 86 -14.15 2.58 -3.78
CA GLU A 86 -15.05 1.41 -3.75
C GLU A 86 -14.27 0.10 -3.50
N ALA A 87 -13.09 -0.06 -4.12
CA ALA A 87 -12.22 -1.21 -3.89
C ALA A 87 -11.69 -1.26 -2.44
N LEU A 88 -11.32 -0.11 -1.85
CA LEU A 88 -10.92 0.00 -0.45
C LEU A 88 -12.06 -0.38 0.49
N ILE A 89 -13.27 0.17 0.28
CA ILE A 89 -14.47 -0.15 1.07
C ILE A 89 -14.75 -1.65 0.98
N LYS A 90 -14.76 -2.22 -0.22
CA LYS A 90 -15.00 -3.65 -0.43
C LYS A 90 -13.93 -4.52 0.23
N THR A 91 -12.67 -4.05 0.27
CA THR A 91 -11.57 -4.75 0.97
C THR A 91 -11.85 -4.83 2.47
N ILE A 92 -12.31 -3.75 3.09
CA ILE A 92 -12.71 -3.72 4.51
C ILE A 92 -13.92 -4.64 4.75
N GLN A 93 -14.94 -4.56 3.93
CA GLN A 93 -16.18 -5.34 4.07
C GLN A 93 -15.93 -6.85 3.98
N ILE A 94 -15.20 -7.31 2.97
CA ILE A 94 -14.93 -8.75 2.76
C ILE A 94 -14.07 -9.36 3.87
N ASN A 95 -13.27 -8.52 4.56
CA ASN A 95 -12.48 -8.90 5.73
C ASN A 95 -13.23 -8.66 7.06
N LYS A 96 -14.47 -8.12 7.03
CA LYS A 96 -15.28 -7.80 8.22
C LYS A 96 -14.53 -6.92 9.23
N MET A 97 -13.69 -6.02 8.73
CA MET A 97 -12.88 -5.14 9.55
C MET A 97 -13.68 -3.92 10.01
N LYS A 98 -13.46 -3.46 11.25
CA LYS A 98 -14.19 -2.32 11.85
C LYS A 98 -13.28 -1.22 12.37
N THR A 99 -12.13 -1.58 12.92
CA THR A 99 -11.21 -0.64 13.58
C THR A 99 -9.77 -1.16 13.59
N ASP A 100 -8.82 -0.28 13.85
CA ASP A 100 -7.38 -0.59 13.98
C ASP A 100 -6.79 -1.25 12.72
N VAL A 101 -7.24 -0.82 11.55
CA VAL A 101 -6.75 -1.36 10.29
C VAL A 101 -5.82 -0.36 9.61
N HIS A 102 -4.68 -0.86 9.17
CA HIS A 102 -3.77 -0.19 8.27
C HIS A 102 -3.92 -0.79 6.88
N LEU A 103 -4.22 0.04 5.88
CA LEU A 103 -4.30 -0.39 4.49
C LEU A 103 -3.09 0.13 3.73
N ARG A 104 -2.45 -0.73 2.99
CA ARG A 104 -1.42 -0.35 2.02
C ARG A 104 -1.97 -0.51 0.62
N ILE A 105 -1.91 0.57 -0.16
CA ILE A 105 -2.20 0.59 -1.58
C ILE A 105 -0.87 0.58 -2.31
N ILE A 106 -0.69 -0.34 -3.26
CA ILE A 106 0.49 -0.41 -4.12
C ILE A 106 0.00 -0.35 -5.56
N VAL A 107 0.62 0.49 -6.37
CA VAL A 107 0.35 0.57 -7.80
C VAL A 107 1.67 0.47 -8.54
N SER A 108 1.87 -0.61 -9.28
CA SER A 108 3.01 -0.74 -10.19
C SER A 108 2.63 -0.35 -11.60
N ARG A 109 3.62 -0.14 -12.47
CA ARG A 109 3.37 0.10 -13.90
C ARG A 109 2.79 -1.12 -14.63
N GLY A 110 2.90 -2.30 -14.04
CA GLY A 110 2.39 -3.56 -14.59
C GLY A 110 3.48 -4.54 -15.01
N ILE A 111 3.07 -5.59 -15.71
CA ILE A 111 3.95 -6.66 -16.15
C ILE A 111 4.75 -6.20 -17.38
N LYS A 112 6.03 -6.49 -17.37
CA LYS A 112 6.95 -6.25 -18.49
C LYS A 112 7.22 -7.54 -19.28
N SER A 113 7.47 -7.42 -20.57
CA SER A 113 7.87 -8.53 -21.43
C SER A 113 9.31 -8.98 -21.17
N THR A 114 10.13 -8.10 -20.62
CA THR A 114 11.56 -8.31 -20.36
C THR A 114 12.02 -7.41 -19.20
N PRO A 115 13.07 -7.78 -18.44
CA PRO A 115 13.62 -6.96 -17.36
C PRO A 115 14.39 -5.74 -17.89
N TYR A 116 13.68 -4.85 -18.59
CA TYR A 116 14.22 -3.62 -19.16
C TYR A 116 13.54 -2.39 -18.59
N GLN A 117 14.29 -1.30 -18.35
CA GLN A 117 13.78 -0.11 -17.67
C GLN A 117 12.70 0.63 -18.47
N SER A 118 12.77 0.61 -19.82
CA SER A 118 11.83 1.35 -20.65
C SER A 118 10.37 1.03 -20.35
N PRO A 119 9.50 2.03 -20.14
CA PRO A 119 8.06 1.81 -20.00
C PRO A 119 7.42 1.15 -21.23
N LYS A 120 8.04 1.27 -22.41
CA LYS A 120 7.53 0.74 -23.67
C LYS A 120 7.43 -0.78 -23.72
N VAL A 121 8.19 -1.49 -22.85
CA VAL A 121 8.11 -2.95 -22.75
C VAL A 121 7.03 -3.45 -21.77
N THR A 122 6.20 -2.55 -21.27
CA THR A 122 5.06 -2.92 -20.40
C THR A 122 3.94 -3.50 -21.26
N ILE A 123 3.52 -4.73 -20.95
CA ILE A 123 2.54 -5.51 -21.70
C ILE A 123 1.19 -5.66 -21.00
N SER A 124 1.02 -5.11 -19.80
CA SER A 124 -0.22 -5.17 -19.05
C SER A 124 -0.71 -3.79 -18.58
N LYS A 125 -1.92 -3.75 -18.04
CA LYS A 125 -2.38 -2.61 -17.23
C LYS A 125 -1.59 -2.56 -15.92
N PRO A 126 -1.51 -1.39 -15.26
CA PRO A 126 -0.97 -1.25 -13.91
C PRO A 126 -1.53 -2.29 -12.95
N THR A 127 -0.66 -2.83 -12.09
CA THR A 127 -1.07 -3.74 -11.03
C THR A 127 -1.44 -2.93 -9.81
N ILE A 128 -2.67 -3.13 -9.30
CA ILE A 128 -3.17 -2.47 -8.09
C ILE A 128 -3.36 -3.52 -7.01
N ILE A 129 -2.71 -3.33 -5.88
CA ILE A 129 -2.77 -4.21 -4.71
C ILE A 129 -3.28 -3.40 -3.52
N ILE A 130 -4.22 -3.95 -2.75
CA ILE A 130 -4.63 -3.40 -1.47
C ILE A 130 -4.48 -4.47 -0.41
N ILE A 131 -3.60 -4.20 0.56
CA ILE A 131 -3.30 -5.09 1.68
C ILE A 131 -3.88 -4.46 2.95
N PRO A 132 -4.94 -5.03 3.55
CA PRO A 132 -5.44 -4.59 4.83
C PRO A 132 -4.78 -5.41 5.94
N GLU A 133 -4.36 -4.77 7.03
CA GLU A 133 -3.81 -5.45 8.21
C GLU A 133 -4.37 -4.82 9.48
N TYR A 134 -4.73 -5.64 10.46
CA TYR A 134 -4.95 -5.17 11.82
C TYR A 134 -3.62 -4.70 12.39
N LYS A 135 -3.54 -3.43 12.74
CA LYS A 135 -2.33 -2.81 13.30
C LYS A 135 -2.72 -1.67 14.23
N LYS A 136 -2.57 -1.87 15.52
CA LYS A 136 -2.79 -0.83 16.52
C LYS A 136 -1.62 0.16 16.53
N PRO A 137 -1.88 1.47 16.76
CA PRO A 137 -0.82 2.40 17.08
C PRO A 137 -0.12 1.98 18.38
N ASP A 138 1.19 2.18 18.46
CA ASP A 138 1.90 1.96 19.73
C ASP A 138 1.63 3.13 20.69
N VAL A 139 0.77 2.89 21.67
CA VAL A 139 0.41 3.88 22.70
C VAL A 139 1.60 4.24 23.59
N LYS A 140 2.60 3.35 23.72
CA LYS A 140 3.79 3.60 24.53
C LYS A 140 4.64 4.72 23.94
N ALA A 141 4.66 4.86 22.62
CA ALA A 141 5.34 5.92 21.91
C ALA A 141 4.82 7.32 22.29
N TYR A 142 3.51 7.45 22.49
CA TYR A 142 2.90 8.72 22.93
C TYR A 142 3.29 9.09 24.38
N LYS A 143 3.49 8.10 25.25
CA LYS A 143 3.82 8.35 26.65
C LYS A 143 5.31 8.55 26.89
N LYS A 144 6.16 7.83 26.17
CA LYS A 144 7.62 7.80 26.40
C LYS A 144 8.42 8.62 25.39
N GLY A 145 7.79 9.02 24.27
CA GLY A 145 8.48 9.65 23.15
C GLY A 145 9.43 8.70 22.44
N PHE A 146 10.17 9.23 21.46
CA PHE A 146 11.22 8.54 20.72
C PHE A 146 12.56 9.22 20.97
N LYS A 147 13.62 8.43 21.09
CA LYS A 147 14.99 8.96 21.07
C LYS A 147 15.38 9.18 19.61
N LEU A 148 15.62 10.43 19.24
CA LEU A 148 16.10 10.82 17.92
C LEU A 148 17.60 11.00 17.94
N VAL A 149 18.26 10.64 16.85
CA VAL A 149 19.69 10.83 16.64
C VAL A 149 19.88 11.50 15.30
N THR A 150 20.64 12.59 15.29
CA THR A 150 21.06 13.25 14.05
C THR A 150 22.24 12.49 13.45
N VAL A 151 22.15 12.14 12.17
CA VAL A 151 23.21 11.49 11.42
C VAL A 151 23.74 12.43 10.34
N LYS A 152 25.01 12.24 9.93
CA LYS A 152 25.63 13.03 8.85
C LYS A 152 25.14 12.66 7.47
N THR A 153 24.50 11.50 7.32
CA THR A 153 23.97 11.04 6.03
C THR A 153 22.81 11.91 5.59
N ILE A 154 22.96 12.59 4.48
CA ILE A 154 21.89 13.36 3.83
C ILE A 154 21.07 12.38 2.99
N ARG A 155 19.78 12.31 3.25
CA ARG A 155 18.86 11.58 2.38
C ARG A 155 18.81 12.31 1.04
N GLY A 156 19.04 11.60 -0.07
CA GLY A 156 19.20 12.19 -1.39
C GLY A 156 18.28 13.39 -1.61
N ALA A 157 18.87 14.54 -1.74
CA ALA A 157 18.21 15.73 -2.24
C ALA A 157 18.38 15.68 -3.76
N ASN A 158 17.30 15.62 -4.48
CA ASN A 158 17.26 15.94 -5.90
C ASN A 158 16.89 17.39 -6.03
#